data_156eb865a6ebc233056d1703cb62460c
#
_entry.id   156eb865a6ebc233056d1703cb62460c
#
_cell.length_a   1.000
_cell.length_b   1.000
_cell.length_c   1.000
_cell.angle_alpha   90.00
_cell.angle_beta   90.00
_cell.angle_gamma   90.00
#
_symmetry.space_group_name_H-M   'P 1'
#
loop_
_entity.id
_entity.type
_entity.pdbx_description
1 polymer ?
#
loop_
_entity_poly.entity_id
_entity_poly.type
_entity_poly.pdbx_seq_one_letter_code
_entity_poly.pdbx_strand_id
1 'polypeptide(L)'
;NVFASCWNEFVLKKELASLQDSNDYYLGNIQKDGTYSVVPRMPGGEVTPDGLIAVGQVAKKYGLYTKVTGGQRVDLFGARVEQLPVIWEELISAGFESGHAYGKSLRTVKSCVGSTWCRYGVGDSVGLAVELEHRYKGLRSPHKIKLGVSGCTRECAEAQGKDIGIIAT
;
A
#
# COMPACT_ATOMS: atom_id res chain seq x y z
N ASN A 1 -5.85 10.20 -19.29
CA ASN A 1 -4.60 9.50 -19.55
C ASN A 1 -3.76 9.38 -18.27
N VAL A 2 -4.33 8.69 -17.28
CA VAL A 2 -3.71 8.46 -15.95
C VAL A 2 -2.40 7.65 -16.11
N PHE A 3 -2.33 6.79 -17.10
CA PHE A 3 -1.13 5.98 -17.39
C PHE A 3 0.04 6.84 -17.88
N ALA A 4 -0.22 7.84 -18.72
CA ALA A 4 0.83 8.75 -19.20
C ALA A 4 1.37 9.64 -18.09
N SER A 5 0.53 10.06 -17.14
CA SER A 5 0.97 10.87 -15.99
C SER A 5 1.79 10.03 -15.00
N CYS A 6 1.36 8.81 -14.72
CA CYS A 6 2.10 7.87 -13.88
C CYS A 6 3.44 7.45 -14.52
N TRP A 7 3.45 7.31 -15.85
CA TRP A 7 4.64 7.01 -16.64
C TRP A 7 5.63 8.18 -16.69
N ASN A 8 5.14 9.40 -16.88
CA ASN A 8 5.98 10.59 -16.87
C ASN A 8 6.58 10.84 -15.47
N GLU A 9 5.82 10.61 -14.43
CA GLU A 9 6.32 10.71 -13.05
C GLU A 9 7.41 9.65 -12.78
N PHE A 10 7.27 8.46 -13.36
CA PHE A 10 8.25 7.39 -13.26
C PHE A 10 9.54 7.71 -14.03
N VAL A 11 9.43 8.25 -15.24
CA VAL A 11 10.59 8.63 -16.07
C VAL A 11 11.35 9.80 -15.44
N LEU A 12 10.66 10.82 -14.95
CA LEU A 12 11.28 11.95 -14.24
C LEU A 12 11.97 11.53 -12.94
N LYS A 13 11.42 10.53 -12.23
CA LYS A 13 12.06 9.98 -11.02
C LYS A 13 13.30 9.14 -11.32
N LYS A 14 13.47 8.66 -12.54
CA LYS A 14 14.68 7.90 -12.94
C LYS A 14 15.93 8.78 -12.97
N GLU A 15 15.77 10.09 -13.20
CA GLU A 15 16.87 11.05 -13.16
C GLU A 15 17.34 11.41 -11.73
N LEU A 16 16.51 11.10 -10.71
CA LEU A 16 16.88 11.21 -9.29
C LEU A 16 17.42 9.87 -8.75
N ALA A 17 18.28 9.22 -9.51
CA ALA A 17 18.79 7.86 -9.28
C ALA A 17 19.34 7.61 -7.85
N SER A 18 19.82 8.63 -7.15
CA SER A 18 20.34 8.51 -5.79
C SER A 18 19.26 8.27 -4.72
N LEU A 19 17.97 8.47 -5.06
CA LEU A 19 16.83 8.30 -4.16
C LEU A 19 15.94 7.11 -4.50
N GLN A 20 16.25 6.40 -5.60
CA GLN A 20 15.49 5.21 -5.98
C GLN A 20 15.92 3.99 -5.17
N ASP A 21 14.92 3.17 -4.85
CA ASP A 21 15.16 1.81 -4.37
C ASP A 21 15.56 0.94 -5.57
N SER A 22 16.71 0.29 -5.49
CA SER A 22 17.23 -0.56 -6.57
C SER A 22 16.34 -1.77 -6.89
N ASN A 23 15.41 -2.09 -6.00
CA ASN A 23 14.49 -3.22 -6.14
C ASN A 23 13.16 -2.85 -6.80
N ASP A 24 12.97 -1.57 -7.14
CA ASP A 24 11.73 -1.05 -7.72
C ASP A 24 11.80 -1.02 -9.25
N TYR A 25 10.85 -1.67 -9.90
CA TYR A 25 10.73 -1.67 -11.34
C TYR A 25 9.24 -1.71 -11.75
N TYR A 26 8.80 -0.77 -12.59
CA TYR A 26 7.40 -0.65 -13.02
C TYR A 26 6.38 -0.73 -11.86
N LEU A 27 6.65 -0.01 -10.77
CA LEU A 27 5.82 -0.03 -9.57
C LEU A 27 5.65 -1.44 -8.96
N GLY A 28 6.53 -2.36 -9.33
CA GLY A 28 6.65 -3.70 -8.75
C GLY A 28 7.94 -3.81 -7.95
N ASN A 29 7.93 -4.65 -6.92
CA ASN A 29 9.10 -4.90 -6.08
C ASN A 29 9.66 -6.28 -6.39
N ILE A 30 10.95 -6.36 -6.77
CA ILE A 30 11.60 -7.63 -7.16
C ILE A 30 11.63 -8.60 -5.99
N GLN A 31 11.33 -9.86 -6.27
CA GLN A 31 11.34 -10.96 -5.33
C GLN A 31 12.61 -11.82 -5.49
N LYS A 32 12.83 -12.71 -4.54
CA LYS A 32 14.03 -13.58 -4.52
C LYS A 32 14.18 -14.43 -5.77
N ASP A 33 13.09 -14.84 -6.37
CA ASP A 33 13.04 -15.70 -7.57
C ASP A 33 13.09 -14.92 -8.90
N GLY A 34 13.26 -13.60 -8.82
CA GLY A 34 13.27 -12.72 -10.00
C GLY A 34 11.89 -12.28 -10.49
N THR A 35 10.82 -12.77 -9.88
CA THR A 35 9.47 -12.24 -10.11
C THR A 35 9.23 -10.95 -9.36
N TYR A 36 8.05 -10.36 -9.52
CA TYR A 36 7.69 -9.10 -8.89
C TYR A 36 6.45 -9.23 -8.02
N SER A 37 6.40 -8.44 -6.95
CA SER A 37 5.16 -8.21 -6.22
C SER A 37 4.50 -6.93 -6.65
N VAL A 38 3.17 -6.97 -6.75
CA VAL A 38 2.29 -5.83 -7.02
C VAL A 38 1.48 -5.58 -5.76
N VAL A 39 1.51 -4.36 -5.27
CA VAL A 39 0.87 -3.99 -4.01
C VAL A 39 -0.11 -2.84 -4.26
N PRO A 40 -1.40 -3.14 -4.44
CA PRO A 40 -2.44 -2.11 -4.51
C PRO A 40 -2.53 -1.35 -3.18
N ARG A 41 -2.77 -0.03 -3.27
CA ARG A 41 -2.96 0.77 -2.07
C ARG A 41 -4.32 0.48 -1.45
N MET A 42 -4.32 0.22 -0.16
CA MET A 42 -5.50 0.03 0.69
C MET A 42 -5.32 0.90 1.95
N PRO A 43 -5.69 2.20 1.88
CA PRO A 43 -5.46 3.13 2.99
C PRO A 43 -6.17 2.67 4.26
N GLY A 44 -5.47 2.68 5.38
CA GLY A 44 -6.00 2.18 6.65
C GLY A 44 -6.42 0.69 6.64
N GLY A 45 -6.09 -0.06 5.59
CA GLY A 45 -6.57 -1.42 5.38
C GLY A 45 -7.99 -1.51 4.82
N GLU A 46 -8.59 -0.38 4.46
CA GLU A 46 -9.93 -0.34 3.86
C GLU A 46 -9.91 -0.74 2.39
N VAL A 47 -10.88 -1.56 2.01
CA VAL A 47 -11.12 -1.94 0.63
C VAL A 47 -12.60 -2.27 0.42
N THR A 48 -13.16 -1.85 -0.70
CA THR A 48 -14.56 -2.17 -1.05
C THR A 48 -14.70 -3.63 -1.48
N PRO A 49 -15.90 -4.22 -1.38
CA PRO A 49 -16.15 -5.56 -1.91
C PRO A 49 -15.79 -5.69 -3.39
N ASP A 50 -16.13 -4.70 -4.22
CA ASP A 50 -15.78 -4.68 -5.65
C ASP A 50 -14.25 -4.61 -5.85
N GLY A 51 -13.56 -3.85 -5.02
CA GLY A 51 -12.10 -3.81 -5.02
C GLY A 51 -11.47 -5.17 -4.69
N LEU A 52 -12.00 -5.90 -3.69
CA LEU A 52 -11.55 -7.26 -3.40
C LEU A 52 -11.78 -8.22 -4.56
N ILE A 53 -12.94 -8.11 -5.22
CA ILE A 53 -13.27 -8.90 -6.41
C ILE A 53 -12.26 -8.59 -7.53
N ALA A 54 -11.99 -7.33 -7.80
CA ALA A 54 -11.03 -6.91 -8.83
C ALA A 54 -9.62 -7.45 -8.57
N VAL A 55 -9.12 -7.31 -7.34
CA VAL A 55 -7.82 -7.86 -6.93
C VAL A 55 -7.78 -9.37 -7.11
N GLY A 56 -8.85 -10.08 -6.70
CA GLY A 56 -8.97 -11.52 -6.84
C GLY A 56 -9.01 -11.97 -8.32
N GLN A 57 -9.71 -11.24 -9.17
CA GLN A 57 -9.77 -11.51 -10.61
C GLN A 57 -8.42 -11.32 -11.30
N VAL A 58 -7.73 -10.22 -11.00
CA VAL A 58 -6.36 -9.96 -11.48
C VAL A 58 -5.41 -11.08 -11.04
N ALA A 59 -5.44 -11.43 -9.75
CA ALA A 59 -4.60 -12.51 -9.23
C ALA A 59 -4.86 -13.84 -9.95
N LYS A 60 -6.14 -14.20 -10.14
CA LYS A 60 -6.54 -15.42 -10.84
C LYS A 60 -6.10 -15.40 -12.31
N LYS A 61 -6.33 -14.28 -13.01
CA LYS A 61 -6.00 -14.12 -14.43
C LYS A 61 -4.51 -14.29 -14.72
N TYR A 62 -3.65 -13.74 -13.85
CA TYR A 62 -2.20 -13.76 -14.05
C TYR A 62 -1.49 -14.85 -13.23
N GLY A 63 -2.24 -15.70 -12.52
CA GLY A 63 -1.69 -16.80 -11.72
C GLY A 63 -0.85 -16.32 -10.54
N LEU A 64 -1.22 -15.20 -9.91
CA LEU A 64 -0.46 -14.59 -8.83
C LEU A 64 -0.82 -15.21 -7.47
N TYR A 65 0.18 -15.39 -6.63
CA TYR A 65 -0.03 -15.73 -5.23
C TYR A 65 -0.49 -14.49 -4.45
N THR A 66 -1.53 -14.63 -3.65
CA THR A 66 -2.10 -13.54 -2.85
C THR A 66 -1.81 -13.72 -1.37
N LYS A 67 -1.46 -12.63 -0.69
CA LYS A 67 -1.25 -12.64 0.76
C LYS A 67 -1.69 -11.32 1.38
N VAL A 68 -2.48 -11.42 2.47
CA VAL A 68 -2.67 -10.28 3.37
C VAL A 68 -1.41 -10.11 4.20
N THR A 69 -0.77 -8.97 4.08
CA THR A 69 0.51 -8.69 4.74
C THR A 69 0.34 -7.81 5.98
N GLY A 70 1.40 -7.68 6.77
CA GLY A 70 1.39 -6.87 7.98
C GLY A 70 1.13 -5.38 7.77
N GLY A 71 1.11 -4.92 6.52
CA GLY A 71 0.70 -3.56 6.13
C GLY A 71 -0.81 -3.41 5.93
N GLN A 72 -1.60 -4.42 6.25
CA GLN A 72 -3.06 -4.46 6.02
C GLN A 72 -3.44 -4.28 4.54
N ARG A 73 -2.65 -4.86 3.66
CA ARG A 73 -2.89 -4.87 2.20
C ARG A 73 -2.86 -6.28 1.68
N VAL A 74 -3.50 -6.49 0.54
CA VAL A 74 -3.36 -7.71 -0.24
C VAL A 74 -2.22 -7.52 -1.23
N ASP A 75 -1.12 -8.20 -1.01
CA ASP A 75 0.03 -8.19 -1.92
C ASP A 75 -0.08 -9.35 -2.91
N LEU A 76 0.20 -9.09 -4.18
CA LEU A 76 0.18 -10.05 -5.27
C LEU A 76 1.62 -10.40 -5.64
N PHE A 77 1.98 -11.68 -5.64
CA PHE A 77 3.34 -12.15 -5.88
C PHE A 77 3.43 -13.03 -7.12
N GLY A 78 4.59 -13.06 -7.75
CA GLY A 78 4.88 -13.93 -8.89
C GLY A 78 4.62 -13.31 -10.25
N ALA A 79 4.40 -11.99 -10.31
CA ALA A 79 4.26 -11.29 -11.59
C ALA A 79 5.57 -11.29 -12.38
N ARG A 80 5.51 -11.57 -13.67
CA ARG A 80 6.64 -11.33 -14.57
C ARG A 80 6.68 -9.87 -14.99
N VAL A 81 7.87 -9.39 -15.34
CA VAL A 81 8.09 -7.98 -15.68
C VAL A 81 7.17 -7.50 -16.81
N GLU A 82 6.93 -8.34 -17.80
CA GLU A 82 6.09 -8.04 -18.96
C GLU A 82 4.60 -7.92 -18.58
N GLN A 83 4.20 -8.53 -17.47
CA GLN A 83 2.82 -8.48 -16.96
C GLN A 83 2.53 -7.22 -16.14
N LEU A 84 3.56 -6.56 -15.60
CA LEU A 84 3.37 -5.43 -14.70
C LEU A 84 2.53 -4.29 -15.30
N PRO A 85 2.77 -3.83 -16.54
CA PRO A 85 1.97 -2.75 -17.12
C PRO A 85 0.48 -3.09 -17.22
N VAL A 86 0.16 -4.30 -17.70
CA VAL A 86 -1.24 -4.71 -17.89
C VAL A 86 -1.94 -5.02 -16.55
N ILE A 87 -1.22 -5.57 -15.57
CA ILE A 87 -1.73 -5.75 -14.21
C ILE A 87 -2.09 -4.39 -13.58
N TRP A 88 -1.21 -3.39 -13.74
CA TRP A 88 -1.48 -2.05 -13.23
C TRP A 88 -2.61 -1.35 -13.98
N GLU A 89 -2.74 -1.53 -15.28
CA GLU A 89 -3.86 -0.99 -16.05
C GLU A 89 -5.21 -1.50 -15.51
N GLU A 90 -5.32 -2.79 -15.24
CA GLU A 90 -6.54 -3.39 -14.67
C GLU A 90 -6.82 -2.90 -13.24
N LEU A 91 -5.78 -2.84 -12.39
CA LEU A 91 -5.94 -2.36 -11.02
C LEU A 91 -6.30 -0.88 -10.96
N ILE A 92 -5.70 -0.04 -11.81
CA ILE A 92 -6.01 1.39 -11.91
C ILE A 92 -7.43 1.59 -12.43
N SER A 93 -7.86 0.80 -13.41
CA SER A 93 -9.23 0.83 -13.91
C SER A 93 -10.26 0.43 -12.85
N ALA A 94 -9.87 -0.38 -11.88
CA ALA A 94 -10.66 -0.74 -10.70
C ALA A 94 -10.54 0.27 -9.54
N GLY A 95 -9.86 1.41 -9.74
CA GLY A 95 -9.72 2.48 -8.76
C GLY A 95 -8.53 2.36 -7.81
N PHE A 96 -7.64 1.38 -8.01
CA PHE A 96 -6.43 1.26 -7.20
C PHE A 96 -5.30 2.15 -7.71
N GLU A 97 -4.44 2.52 -6.79
CA GLU A 97 -3.12 3.11 -7.07
C GLU A 97 -2.02 2.26 -6.45
N SER A 98 -0.78 2.51 -6.82
CA SER A 98 0.36 1.80 -6.23
C SER A 98 0.49 2.09 -4.74
N GLY A 99 0.69 1.04 -3.96
CA GLY A 99 0.96 1.12 -2.53
C GLY A 99 2.35 1.64 -2.17
N HIS A 100 3.21 1.92 -3.14
CA HIS A 100 4.62 2.33 -2.92
C HIS A 100 5.31 1.46 -1.87
N ALA A 101 5.17 0.11 -2.02
CA ALA A 101 5.60 -0.86 -1.03
C ALA A 101 7.09 -1.18 -1.05
N TYR A 102 7.87 -0.41 -1.78
CA TYR A 102 9.28 -0.62 -2.06
C TYR A 102 10.11 0.55 -1.53
N GLY A 103 10.86 0.31 -0.49
CA GLY A 103 11.95 1.16 -0.09
C GLY A 103 11.62 2.40 0.74
N LYS A 104 12.31 3.46 0.44
CA LYS A 104 12.54 4.66 1.24
C LYS A 104 11.38 5.65 1.16
N SER A 105 10.22 5.27 1.68
CA SER A 105 9.01 6.09 1.66
C SER A 105 8.06 5.72 2.79
N LEU A 106 7.00 6.54 2.96
CA LEU A 106 5.86 6.13 3.76
C LEU A 106 5.21 4.90 3.12
N ARG A 107 5.14 3.81 3.89
CA ARG A 107 4.63 2.51 3.43
C ARG A 107 3.12 2.43 3.50
N THR A 108 2.59 2.64 4.70
CA THR A 108 1.17 2.49 5.00
C THR A 108 0.92 3.07 6.38
N VAL A 109 -0.31 3.45 6.62
CA VAL A 109 -0.81 3.79 7.95
C VAL A 109 -1.73 2.65 8.40
N LYS A 110 -1.26 1.84 9.36
CA LYS A 110 -2.05 0.74 9.91
C LYS A 110 -3.12 1.29 10.84
N SER A 111 -4.33 0.73 10.81
CA SER A 111 -5.40 1.09 11.73
C SER A 111 -6.06 -0.13 12.38
N CYS A 112 -6.75 0.07 13.48
CA CYS A 112 -7.79 -0.85 13.95
C CYS A 112 -9.14 -0.40 13.39
N VAL A 113 -10.21 -1.12 13.70
CA VAL A 113 -11.56 -0.81 13.18
C VAL A 113 -12.22 0.44 13.79
N GLY A 114 -11.59 1.06 14.80
CA GLY A 114 -12.00 2.34 15.37
C GLY A 114 -13.34 2.35 16.08
N SER A 115 -13.80 3.56 16.41
CA SER A 115 -15.06 3.77 17.15
C SER A 115 -16.31 3.36 16.37
N THR A 116 -16.25 3.30 15.05
CA THR A 116 -17.40 2.91 14.21
C THR A 116 -17.85 1.47 14.45
N TRP A 117 -16.90 0.54 14.62
CA TRP A 117 -17.18 -0.89 14.72
C TRP A 117 -16.82 -1.51 16.06
N CYS A 118 -15.88 -0.91 16.78
CA CYS A 118 -15.39 -1.47 18.03
C CYS A 118 -16.06 -0.83 19.24
N ARG A 119 -16.71 -1.63 20.07
CA ARG A 119 -17.35 -1.14 21.31
C ARG A 119 -16.37 -0.50 22.31
N TYR A 120 -15.08 -0.73 22.17
CA TYR A 120 -14.03 -0.13 23.01
C TYR A 120 -13.32 1.04 22.34
N GLY A 121 -13.62 1.29 21.06
CA GLY A 121 -13.03 2.39 20.31
C GLY A 121 -13.53 3.74 20.81
N VAL A 122 -12.61 4.63 21.16
CA VAL A 122 -12.91 6.01 21.56
C VAL A 122 -12.60 7.01 20.46
N GLY A 123 -11.76 6.63 19.49
CA GLY A 123 -11.39 7.46 18.35
C GLY A 123 -11.64 6.77 16.99
N ASP A 124 -11.90 7.58 15.97
CA ASP A 124 -11.98 7.13 14.57
C ASP A 124 -10.57 6.88 14.02
N SER A 125 -10.05 5.70 14.28
CA SER A 125 -8.72 5.32 13.82
C SER A 125 -8.64 5.04 12.32
N VAL A 126 -9.73 4.61 11.68
CA VAL A 126 -9.76 4.33 10.25
C VAL A 126 -9.74 5.64 9.47
N GLY A 127 -10.65 6.57 9.78
CA GLY A 127 -10.70 7.88 9.13
C GLY A 127 -9.37 8.63 9.24
N LEU A 128 -8.78 8.67 10.43
CA LEU A 128 -7.48 9.31 10.62
C LEU A 128 -6.36 8.60 9.86
N ALA A 129 -6.34 7.27 9.84
CA ALA A 129 -5.32 6.52 9.10
C ALA A 129 -5.41 6.75 7.59
N VAL A 130 -6.63 6.77 7.04
CA VAL A 130 -6.89 7.06 5.62
C VAL A 130 -6.44 8.47 5.27
N GLU A 131 -6.80 9.47 6.10
CA GLU A 131 -6.37 10.87 5.90
C GLU A 131 -4.83 11.00 5.90
N LEU A 132 -4.17 10.43 6.90
CA LEU A 132 -2.71 10.48 7.01
C LEU A 132 -2.03 9.77 5.83
N GLU A 133 -2.55 8.62 5.39
CA GLU A 133 -1.97 7.90 4.26
C GLU A 133 -2.14 8.70 2.96
N HIS A 134 -3.29 9.30 2.69
CA HIS A 134 -3.50 10.15 1.52
C HIS A 134 -2.64 11.41 1.55
N ARG A 135 -2.49 12.03 2.72
CA ARG A 135 -1.71 13.25 2.89
C ARG A 135 -0.22 13.02 2.67
N TYR A 136 0.30 11.90 3.12
CA TYR A 136 1.75 11.62 3.13
C TYR A 136 2.18 10.51 2.16
N LYS A 137 1.27 9.95 1.36
CA LYS A 137 1.62 8.94 0.36
C LYS A 137 2.71 9.46 -0.58
N GLY A 138 3.69 8.61 -0.86
CA GLY A 138 4.82 8.97 -1.72
C GLY A 138 5.89 9.85 -1.06
N LEU A 139 5.73 10.23 0.23
CA LEU A 139 6.76 10.96 0.96
C LEU A 139 8.05 10.13 1.00
N ARG A 140 9.11 10.68 0.40
CA ARG A 140 10.44 10.05 0.40
C ARG A 140 11.14 10.33 1.73
N SER A 141 11.87 9.34 2.20
CA SER A 141 12.60 9.39 3.47
C SER A 141 13.90 8.59 3.37
N PRO A 142 14.88 8.80 4.25
CA PRO A 142 16.12 8.01 4.27
C PRO A 142 15.88 6.51 4.47
N HIS A 143 14.81 6.17 5.19
CA HIS A 143 14.36 4.81 5.47
C HIS A 143 12.84 4.69 5.28
N LYS A 144 12.32 3.46 5.21
CA LYS A 144 10.87 3.23 5.20
C LYS A 144 10.25 3.76 6.49
N ILE A 145 9.12 4.44 6.37
CA ILE A 145 8.32 4.92 7.51
C ILE A 145 7.02 4.12 7.57
N LYS A 146 6.65 3.68 8.74
CA LYS A 146 5.39 3.03 9.04
C LYS A 146 4.66 3.82 10.12
N LEU A 147 3.39 4.07 9.91
CA LEU A 147 2.51 4.69 10.89
C LEU A 147 1.49 3.67 11.40
N GLY A 148 0.93 3.95 12.56
CA GLY A 148 -0.17 3.18 13.12
C GLY A 148 -1.10 4.06 13.93
N VAL A 149 -2.40 3.83 13.80
CA VAL A 149 -3.45 4.55 14.53
C VAL A 149 -4.32 3.54 15.26
N SER A 150 -4.27 3.56 16.59
CA SER A 150 -5.12 2.74 17.46
C SER A 150 -6.26 3.58 18.02
N GLY A 151 -7.50 3.11 17.87
CA GLY A 151 -8.71 3.78 18.32
C GLY A 151 -8.97 3.70 19.84
N CYS A 152 -8.08 3.07 20.59
CA CYS A 152 -8.09 3.03 22.06
C CYS A 152 -6.77 2.45 22.60
N THR A 153 -6.60 2.48 23.92
CA THR A 153 -5.41 1.97 24.63
C THR A 153 -5.18 0.46 24.54
N ARG A 154 -6.08 -0.32 23.93
CA ARG A 154 -5.86 -1.77 23.63
C ARG A 154 -4.87 -2.03 22.52
N GLU A 155 -4.52 -1.01 21.76
CA GLU A 155 -3.39 -1.06 20.81
C GLU A 155 -3.49 -2.12 19.70
N CYS A 156 -4.70 -2.39 19.20
CA CYS A 156 -4.92 -3.42 18.16
C CYS A 156 -4.23 -3.11 16.83
N ALA A 157 -3.89 -1.84 16.55
CA ALA A 157 -3.10 -1.45 15.38
C ALA A 157 -1.58 -1.52 15.63
N GLU A 158 -1.15 -1.88 16.84
CA GLU A 158 0.28 -1.94 17.23
C GLU A 158 1.01 -0.62 16.96
N ALA A 159 0.35 0.51 17.32
CA ALA A 159 0.86 1.84 17.03
C ALA A 159 2.19 2.12 17.74
N GLN A 160 2.40 1.63 18.97
CA GLN A 160 3.66 1.78 19.70
C GLN A 160 4.85 1.15 18.99
N GLY A 161 4.62 0.11 18.18
CA GLY A 161 5.66 -0.58 17.42
C GLY A 161 5.94 0.04 16.04
N LYS A 162 5.43 1.24 15.74
CA LYS A 162 5.63 1.94 14.48
C LYS A 162 6.58 3.12 14.65
N ASP A 163 7.09 3.63 13.54
CA ASP A 163 7.94 4.83 13.55
C ASP A 163 7.17 6.05 14.08
N ILE A 164 5.87 6.13 13.76
CA ILE A 164 4.93 7.09 14.33
C ILE A 164 3.66 6.35 14.74
N GLY A 165 3.31 6.40 16.01
CA GLY A 165 2.12 5.77 16.57
C GLY A 165 1.17 6.80 17.18
N ILE A 166 -0.12 6.68 16.88
CA ILE A 166 -1.20 7.49 17.46
C ILE A 166 -2.16 6.56 18.18
N ILE A 167 -2.46 6.87 19.42
CA ILE A 167 -3.37 6.09 20.28
C ILE A 167 -4.41 7.03 20.83
N ALA A 168 -5.69 6.74 20.58
CA ALA A 168 -6.78 7.46 21.20
C ALA A 168 -6.91 7.06 22.70
N THR A 169 -7.06 8.07 23.57
CA THR A 169 -7.18 7.93 25.03
C THR A 169 -8.37 8.70 25.55
#